data_53e9f967ee869c44e1e67ada0f1331d7
#
_entry.id   53e9f967ee869c44e1e67ada0f1331d7
#
_cell.length_a   1.000
_cell.length_b   1.000
_cell.length_c   1.000
_cell.angle_alpha   90.00
_cell.angle_beta   90.00
_cell.angle_gamma   90.00
#
_symmetry.space_group_name_H-M   'P 1'
#
loop_
_entity.id
_entity.type
_entity.pdbx_description
1 polymer ?
#
loop_
_entity_poly.entity_id
_entity_poly.type
_entity_poly.pdbx_seq_one_letter_code
_entity_poly.pdbx_strand_id
1 'polypeptide(L)'
;MTFSYCNTPSSLDLALIEESTQILLNEYSKQNEHAQNLCVHVTFTPSGNTLKVSKKGEQCTITCHEPAHYFRCLNYLIHHLDEDFDFEETGFFEKNGFMLDCSRNAVSTVNTVKKLIRIMAKLGLNQLLLYTEDTYEVPGLPYFGTYRGRYSQEEIRQLDDYAYQFGIELVPCIQTLAHLRNALKWPMGQELKDSADILLVGSEKVYDFIRQLLTSVKNCFRSENIHIGMDEAVMLGLGNYLHQNGYKKSSELLLEHTDRVLEICRELNLKPMMWSDMFISSNADEWYYNIDENTDTTNWTKPADDLALVYWDYY
;
A
#
# COMPACT_ATOMS: atom_id res chain seq x y z
N MET A 1 26.35 -21.08 2.02
CA MET A 1 25.67 -20.89 3.34
C MET A 1 24.66 -22.01 3.55
N THR A 2 24.59 -22.55 4.76
CA THR A 2 23.60 -23.55 5.15
C THR A 2 22.71 -22.94 6.23
N PHE A 3 21.39 -23.01 6.06
CA PHE A 3 20.43 -22.44 6.99
C PHE A 3 19.72 -23.52 7.80
N SER A 4 19.44 -23.23 9.07
CA SER A 4 18.56 -24.04 9.92
C SER A 4 17.59 -23.09 10.64
N TYR A 5 16.33 -23.48 10.73
CA TYR A 5 15.25 -22.64 11.25
C TYR A 5 14.62 -23.27 12.48
N CYS A 6 14.40 -22.48 13.51
CA CYS A 6 13.77 -22.88 14.76
C CYS A 6 12.56 -21.96 15.09
N ASN A 7 11.55 -22.52 15.77
CA ASN A 7 10.38 -21.81 16.21
C ASN A 7 9.63 -21.05 15.11
N THR A 8 9.62 -21.61 13.90
CA THR A 8 8.93 -21.02 12.74
C THR A 8 7.44 -20.89 13.05
N PRO A 9 6.84 -19.68 12.95
CA PRO A 9 5.41 -19.51 13.13
C PRO A 9 4.62 -20.35 12.14
N SER A 10 3.49 -20.93 12.57
CA SER A 10 2.62 -21.75 11.70
C SER A 10 2.02 -20.97 10.52
N SER A 11 1.98 -19.64 10.62
CA SER A 11 1.54 -18.72 9.56
C SER A 11 2.62 -18.45 8.51
N LEU A 12 3.87 -18.87 8.76
CA LEU A 12 4.99 -18.61 7.89
C LEU A 12 5.27 -19.85 7.01
N ASP A 13 5.24 -19.66 5.70
CA ASP A 13 5.67 -20.67 4.75
C ASP A 13 7.19 -20.69 4.65
N LEU A 14 7.82 -21.66 5.31
CA LEU A 14 9.29 -21.80 5.33
C LEU A 14 9.87 -22.02 3.93
N ALA A 15 9.17 -22.71 3.05
CA ALA A 15 9.65 -22.96 1.68
C ALA A 15 9.75 -21.64 0.90
N LEU A 16 8.81 -20.71 1.10
CA LEU A 16 8.88 -19.38 0.49
C LEU A 16 10.04 -18.55 1.05
N ILE A 17 10.32 -18.63 2.35
CA ILE A 17 11.48 -17.96 2.97
C ILE A 17 12.79 -18.50 2.40
N GLU A 18 12.90 -19.82 2.25
CA GLU A 18 14.09 -20.46 1.67
C GLU A 18 14.29 -20.04 0.21
N GLU A 19 13.23 -20.04 -0.60
CA GLU A 19 13.27 -19.58 -1.98
C GLU A 19 13.70 -18.11 -2.08
N SER A 20 13.10 -17.24 -1.28
CA SER A 20 13.43 -15.81 -1.24
C SER A 20 14.86 -15.56 -0.76
N THR A 21 15.31 -16.31 0.23
CA THR A 21 16.70 -16.32 0.68
C THR A 21 17.64 -16.63 -0.48
N GLN A 22 17.34 -17.68 -1.25
CA GLN A 22 18.16 -18.09 -2.39
C GLN A 22 18.17 -17.03 -3.50
N ILE A 23 17.03 -16.34 -3.73
CA ILE A 23 16.98 -15.23 -4.69
C ILE A 23 17.95 -14.11 -4.28
N LEU A 24 17.95 -13.69 -3.01
CA LEU A 24 18.85 -12.64 -2.52
C LEU A 24 20.33 -13.08 -2.54
N LEU A 25 20.62 -14.31 -2.15
CA LEU A 25 21.96 -14.84 -2.21
C LEU A 25 22.51 -14.92 -3.65
N ASN A 26 21.67 -15.29 -4.62
CA ASN A 26 22.04 -15.31 -6.03
C ASN A 26 22.29 -13.91 -6.60
N GLU A 27 21.59 -12.89 -6.14
CA GLU A 27 21.89 -11.50 -6.49
C GLU A 27 23.25 -11.06 -5.94
N TYR A 28 23.54 -11.43 -4.69
CA TYR A 28 24.83 -11.13 -4.05
C TYR A 28 25.99 -11.86 -4.71
N SER A 29 25.87 -13.17 -5.00
CA SER A 29 26.92 -14.00 -5.59
C SER A 29 27.33 -13.54 -6.99
N LYS A 30 26.42 -12.92 -7.75
CA LYS A 30 26.73 -12.30 -9.05
C LYS A 30 27.62 -11.05 -8.93
N GLN A 31 27.67 -10.44 -7.76
CA GLN A 31 28.42 -9.22 -7.49
C GLN A 31 29.75 -9.51 -6.75
N ASN A 32 29.84 -10.64 -6.04
CA ASN A 32 30.99 -11.02 -5.21
C ASN A 32 31.30 -12.51 -5.34
N GLU A 33 32.54 -12.87 -5.72
CA GLU A 33 32.97 -14.27 -5.95
C GLU A 33 33.19 -15.09 -4.66
N HIS A 34 33.05 -14.49 -3.46
CA HIS A 34 33.35 -15.14 -2.18
C HIS A 34 32.11 -15.68 -1.49
N ALA A 35 31.59 -16.83 -1.91
CA ALA A 35 30.60 -17.59 -1.15
C ALA A 35 31.30 -18.35 0.00
N GLN A 36 31.08 -17.91 1.24
CA GLN A 36 31.63 -18.58 2.44
C GLN A 36 30.75 -19.75 2.90
N ASN A 37 31.34 -20.79 3.51
CA ASN A 37 30.64 -21.92 4.12
C ASN A 37 30.14 -21.58 5.52
N LEU A 38 29.18 -20.69 5.60
CA LEU A 38 28.59 -20.30 6.89
C LEU A 38 27.41 -21.19 7.27
N CYS A 39 27.31 -21.49 8.57
CA CYS A 39 26.15 -22.13 9.18
C CYS A 39 25.30 -21.05 9.86
N VAL A 40 24.10 -20.81 9.35
CA VAL A 40 23.18 -19.75 9.83
C VAL A 40 22.03 -20.39 10.58
N HIS A 41 21.92 -20.11 11.88
CA HIS A 41 20.80 -20.54 12.73
C HIS A 41 19.79 -19.41 12.88
N VAL A 42 18.59 -19.62 12.38
CA VAL A 42 17.49 -18.64 12.41
C VAL A 42 16.47 -19.03 13.46
N THR A 43 16.18 -18.12 14.38
CA THR A 43 15.16 -18.31 15.42
C THR A 43 14.09 -17.23 15.26
N PHE A 44 12.83 -17.64 15.05
CA PHE A 44 11.70 -16.73 15.09
C PHE A 44 11.16 -16.62 16.50
N THR A 45 11.00 -15.37 16.99
CA THR A 45 10.37 -15.06 18.26
C THR A 45 8.84 -14.97 18.09
N PRO A 46 8.04 -15.30 19.13
CA PRO A 46 6.59 -15.24 19.02
C PRO A 46 6.03 -13.82 18.90
N SER A 47 6.80 -12.81 19.32
CA SER A 47 6.44 -11.39 19.26
C SER A 47 7.69 -10.53 19.41
N GLY A 48 7.54 -9.24 19.10
CA GLY A 48 8.57 -8.22 19.29
C GLY A 48 9.01 -7.57 17.97
N ASN A 49 9.68 -6.45 18.11
CA ASN A 49 10.16 -5.62 16.99
C ASN A 49 11.70 -5.49 16.98
N THR A 50 12.38 -6.29 17.81
CA THR A 50 13.85 -6.36 17.84
C THR A 50 14.35 -7.48 16.94
N LEU A 51 15.32 -7.15 16.11
CA LEU A 51 16.04 -8.08 15.26
C LEU A 51 17.51 -8.11 15.67
N LYS A 52 18.11 -9.30 15.62
CA LYS A 52 19.52 -9.50 15.97
C LYS A 52 20.18 -10.42 14.97
N VAL A 53 21.41 -10.10 14.62
CA VAL A 53 22.29 -11.00 13.86
C VAL A 53 23.71 -10.93 14.39
N SER A 54 24.31 -12.09 14.63
CA SER A 54 25.69 -12.18 15.06
C SER A 54 26.46 -13.22 14.24
N LYS A 55 27.74 -12.99 14.09
CA LYS A 55 28.69 -13.91 13.41
C LYS A 55 29.93 -14.07 14.24
N LYS A 56 30.35 -15.34 14.46
CA LYS A 56 31.63 -15.70 15.08
C LYS A 56 32.25 -16.86 14.26
N GLY A 57 33.31 -16.57 13.53
CA GLY A 57 33.88 -17.49 12.60
C GLY A 57 32.86 -17.92 11.53
N GLU A 58 32.61 -19.21 11.40
CA GLU A 58 31.64 -19.79 10.45
C GLU A 58 30.21 -19.93 11.03
N GLN A 59 30.00 -19.58 12.28
CA GLN A 59 28.70 -19.67 12.95
C GLN A 59 28.00 -18.32 12.94
N CYS A 60 26.75 -18.31 12.48
CA CYS A 60 25.88 -17.14 12.48
C CYS A 60 24.57 -17.44 13.18
N THR A 61 24.04 -16.48 13.89
CA THR A 61 22.70 -16.55 14.48
C THR A 61 21.86 -15.36 14.04
N ILE A 62 20.61 -15.61 13.66
CA ILE A 62 19.61 -14.59 13.38
C ILE A 62 18.46 -14.82 14.35
N THR A 63 18.02 -13.78 15.05
CA THR A 63 16.82 -13.81 15.88
C THR A 63 15.91 -12.68 15.45
N CYS A 64 14.67 -13.00 15.06
CA CYS A 64 13.72 -12.05 14.51
C CYS A 64 12.27 -12.51 14.77
N HIS A 65 11.30 -11.61 14.56
CA HIS A 65 9.89 -11.94 14.73
C HIS A 65 9.19 -12.23 13.40
N GLU A 66 9.47 -11.46 12.36
CA GLU A 66 8.78 -11.51 11.07
C GLU A 66 9.77 -11.60 9.89
N PRO A 67 9.30 -11.98 8.68
CA PRO A 67 10.15 -12.11 7.50
C PRO A 67 10.91 -10.83 7.13
N ALA A 68 10.31 -9.66 7.27
CA ALA A 68 10.99 -8.38 6.99
C ALA A 68 12.24 -8.20 7.88
N HIS A 69 12.14 -8.55 9.16
CA HIS A 69 13.27 -8.54 10.09
C HIS A 69 14.34 -9.57 9.69
N TYR A 70 13.91 -10.77 9.28
CA TYR A 70 14.82 -11.81 8.79
C TYR A 70 15.62 -11.33 7.57
N PHE A 71 14.96 -10.78 6.54
CA PHE A 71 15.65 -10.32 5.34
C PHE A 71 16.55 -9.11 5.62
N ARG A 72 16.21 -8.26 6.57
CA ARG A 72 17.07 -7.18 7.05
C ARG A 72 18.34 -7.73 7.69
N CYS A 73 18.22 -8.73 8.58
CA CYS A 73 19.35 -9.44 9.18
C CYS A 73 20.23 -10.14 8.12
N LEU A 74 19.59 -10.84 7.17
CA LEU A 74 20.29 -11.50 6.08
C LEU A 74 21.08 -10.50 5.24
N ASN A 75 20.48 -9.35 4.91
CA ASN A 75 21.17 -8.29 4.19
C ASN A 75 22.38 -7.76 4.95
N TYR A 76 22.26 -7.56 6.27
CA TYR A 76 23.39 -7.17 7.11
C TYR A 76 24.49 -8.23 7.08
N LEU A 77 24.15 -9.50 7.30
CA LEU A 77 25.07 -10.63 7.28
C LEU A 77 25.87 -10.72 5.97
N ILE A 78 25.21 -10.65 4.83
CA ILE A 78 25.88 -10.82 3.52
C ILE A 78 26.83 -9.66 3.17
N HIS A 79 26.73 -8.51 3.84
CA HIS A 79 27.63 -7.36 3.65
C HIS A 79 28.77 -7.31 4.67
N HIS A 80 28.77 -8.20 5.69
CA HIS A 80 29.78 -8.23 6.77
C HIS A 80 30.40 -9.64 6.93
N LEU A 81 30.58 -10.37 5.82
CA LEU A 81 31.05 -11.76 5.85
C LEU A 81 32.48 -11.90 6.36
N ASP A 82 33.31 -10.89 6.19
CA ASP A 82 34.77 -10.96 6.44
C ASP A 82 35.13 -10.61 7.90
N GLU A 83 34.13 -10.24 8.74
CA GLU A 83 34.36 -9.85 10.14
C GLU A 83 33.42 -10.58 11.11
N ASP A 84 33.85 -10.71 12.36
CA ASP A 84 32.97 -11.14 13.45
C ASP A 84 32.22 -9.92 13.99
N PHE A 85 30.92 -10.05 14.23
CA PHE A 85 30.07 -8.95 14.68
C PHE A 85 28.89 -9.41 15.55
N ASP A 86 28.35 -8.47 16.31
CA ASP A 86 27.05 -8.54 16.96
C ASP A 86 26.26 -7.27 16.56
N PHE A 87 25.12 -7.44 15.90
CA PHE A 87 24.23 -6.35 15.46
C PHE A 87 22.83 -6.54 16.03
N GLU A 88 22.27 -5.47 16.54
CA GLU A 88 20.91 -5.42 17.08
C GLU A 88 20.24 -4.13 16.62
N GLU A 89 18.98 -4.24 16.20
CA GLU A 89 18.14 -3.12 15.78
C GLU A 89 16.72 -3.33 16.31
N THR A 90 16.05 -2.25 16.72
CA THR A 90 14.65 -2.29 17.18
C THR A 90 13.81 -1.38 16.33
N GLY A 91 12.79 -1.92 15.70
CA GLY A 91 11.82 -1.16 14.91
C GLY A 91 10.92 -0.28 15.79
N PHE A 92 10.66 0.95 15.37
CA PHE A 92 9.73 1.85 16.05
C PHE A 92 8.29 1.67 15.55
N PHE A 93 8.12 1.26 14.29
CA PHE A 93 6.82 1.16 13.64
C PHE A 93 6.50 -0.32 13.36
N GLU A 94 5.26 -0.69 13.59
CA GLU A 94 4.72 -2.01 13.21
C GLU A 94 4.63 -2.13 11.68
N LYS A 95 4.21 -1.05 11.00
CA LYS A 95 4.19 -0.95 9.55
C LYS A 95 5.14 0.14 9.10
N ASN A 96 6.07 -0.25 8.23
CA ASN A 96 7.02 0.65 7.61
C ASN A 96 7.14 0.30 6.14
N GLY A 97 6.88 1.26 5.25
CA GLY A 97 6.68 0.94 3.87
C GLY A 97 7.03 2.04 2.88
N PHE A 98 6.69 1.76 1.65
CA PHE A 98 6.89 2.63 0.50
C PHE A 98 5.59 2.73 -0.31
N MET A 99 5.27 3.90 -0.84
CA MET A 99 4.19 4.09 -1.81
C MET A 99 4.81 4.30 -3.19
N LEU A 100 4.45 3.42 -4.14
CA LEU A 100 4.88 3.52 -5.53
C LEU A 100 3.76 4.16 -6.36
N ASP A 101 4.00 5.38 -6.86
CA ASP A 101 3.08 6.03 -7.78
C ASP A 101 3.21 5.45 -9.20
N CYS A 102 2.15 4.82 -9.67
CA CYS A 102 2.02 4.25 -11.02
C CYS A 102 1.05 5.05 -11.90
N SER A 103 0.60 6.23 -11.48
CA SER A 103 -0.43 7.00 -12.18
C SER A 103 0.09 8.20 -12.95
N ARG A 104 1.11 8.90 -12.45
CA ARG A 104 1.49 10.22 -12.96
C ARG A 104 2.47 10.17 -14.13
N ASN A 105 3.57 9.44 -14.01
CA ASN A 105 4.58 9.38 -15.07
C ASN A 105 4.50 8.10 -15.89
N ALA A 106 4.69 6.96 -15.24
CA ALA A 106 4.70 5.65 -15.89
C ALA A 106 4.24 4.55 -14.94
N VAL A 107 3.68 3.49 -15.51
CA VAL A 107 3.45 2.23 -14.80
C VAL A 107 4.75 1.44 -14.83
N SER A 108 5.30 1.13 -13.66
CA SER A 108 6.51 0.31 -13.55
C SER A 108 6.24 -1.11 -14.03
N THR A 109 7.17 -1.71 -14.78
CA THR A 109 7.01 -3.11 -15.17
C THR A 109 7.01 -4.05 -13.97
N VAL A 110 6.37 -5.21 -14.09
CA VAL A 110 6.36 -6.26 -13.06
C VAL A 110 7.78 -6.56 -12.55
N ASN A 111 8.76 -6.67 -13.46
CA ASN A 111 10.15 -6.93 -13.09
C ASN A 111 10.78 -5.78 -12.28
N THR A 112 10.42 -4.54 -12.58
CA THR A 112 10.89 -3.36 -11.82
C THR A 112 10.32 -3.36 -10.41
N VAL A 113 9.02 -3.65 -10.26
CA VAL A 113 8.38 -3.73 -8.94
C VAL A 113 8.94 -4.91 -8.13
N LYS A 114 9.16 -6.08 -8.73
CA LYS A 114 9.84 -7.21 -8.07
C LYS A 114 11.25 -6.84 -7.59
N LYS A 115 11.99 -6.05 -8.35
CA LYS A 115 13.29 -5.53 -7.91
C LYS A 115 13.14 -4.57 -6.71
N LEU A 116 12.16 -3.69 -6.73
CA LEU A 116 11.85 -2.80 -5.61
C LEU A 116 11.52 -3.61 -4.35
N ILE A 117 10.65 -4.63 -4.46
CA ILE A 117 10.29 -5.53 -3.36
C ILE A 117 11.54 -6.16 -2.71
N ARG A 118 12.51 -6.63 -3.51
CA ARG A 118 13.77 -7.17 -2.96
C ARG A 118 14.61 -6.10 -2.24
N ILE A 119 14.63 -4.88 -2.76
CA ILE A 119 15.30 -3.75 -2.08
C ILE A 119 14.61 -3.45 -0.74
N MET A 120 13.27 -3.41 -0.74
CA MET A 120 12.48 -3.19 0.47
C MET A 120 12.74 -4.26 1.52
N ALA A 121 12.74 -5.54 1.12
CA ALA A 121 13.07 -6.66 2.01
C ALA A 121 14.46 -6.50 2.65
N LYS A 122 15.48 -6.14 1.87
CA LYS A 122 16.84 -5.86 2.37
C LYS A 122 16.90 -4.70 3.37
N LEU A 123 15.96 -3.76 3.28
CA LEU A 123 15.84 -2.62 4.19
C LEU A 123 14.95 -2.91 5.41
N GLY A 124 14.27 -4.05 5.46
CA GLY A 124 13.33 -4.40 6.53
C GLY A 124 11.98 -3.70 6.41
N LEU A 125 11.62 -3.22 5.21
CA LEU A 125 10.30 -2.64 4.96
C LEU A 125 9.28 -3.77 4.74
N ASN A 126 8.08 -3.62 5.31
CA ASN A 126 7.06 -4.68 5.33
C ASN A 126 5.73 -4.30 4.65
N GLN A 127 5.64 -3.11 4.03
CA GLN A 127 4.43 -2.69 3.33
C GLN A 127 4.75 -1.91 2.04
N LEU A 128 4.11 -2.28 0.93
CA LEU A 128 4.17 -1.56 -0.33
C LEU A 128 2.75 -1.14 -0.75
N LEU A 129 2.50 0.16 -0.78
CA LEU A 129 1.27 0.70 -1.35
C LEU A 129 1.46 0.92 -2.85
N LEU A 130 0.59 0.33 -3.65
CA LEU A 130 0.60 0.49 -5.10
C LEU A 130 -0.43 1.55 -5.47
N TYR A 131 0.02 2.81 -5.63
CA TYR A 131 -0.86 3.94 -5.95
C TYR A 131 -1.21 3.92 -7.43
N THR A 132 -2.50 3.76 -7.69
CA THR A 132 -3.07 3.72 -9.04
C THR A 132 -4.33 4.57 -9.08
N GLU A 133 -4.48 5.40 -10.09
CA GLU A 133 -5.74 6.11 -10.36
C GLU A 133 -6.63 5.25 -11.24
N ASP A 134 -6.20 5.06 -12.49
CA ASP A 134 -6.87 4.21 -13.46
C ASP A 134 -5.91 3.15 -14.08
N THR A 135 -4.71 2.98 -13.52
CA THR A 135 -3.65 2.15 -14.11
C THR A 135 -3.70 0.67 -13.68
N TYR A 136 -4.90 0.13 -13.54
CA TYR A 136 -5.16 -1.30 -13.31
C TYR A 136 -6.41 -1.74 -14.10
N GLU A 137 -6.49 -3.03 -14.37
CA GLU A 137 -7.61 -3.61 -15.11
C GLU A 137 -8.83 -3.79 -14.22
N VAL A 138 -9.99 -3.34 -14.71
CA VAL A 138 -11.29 -3.54 -14.06
C VAL A 138 -12.20 -4.28 -15.03
N PRO A 139 -12.60 -5.54 -14.74
CA PRO A 139 -13.52 -6.30 -15.58
C PRO A 139 -14.84 -5.55 -15.80
N GLY A 140 -15.29 -5.50 -17.03
CA GLY A 140 -16.50 -4.76 -17.42
C GLY A 140 -16.27 -3.28 -17.75
N LEU A 141 -15.08 -2.73 -17.48
CA LEU A 141 -14.72 -1.35 -17.79
C LEU A 141 -13.58 -1.26 -18.81
N PRO A 142 -13.82 -1.55 -20.10
CA PRO A 142 -12.74 -1.70 -21.09
C PRO A 142 -11.90 -0.44 -21.31
N TYR A 143 -12.49 0.74 -21.10
CA TYR A 143 -11.79 2.03 -21.26
C TYR A 143 -11.05 2.49 -20.02
N PHE A 144 -11.26 1.88 -18.85
CA PHE A 144 -10.55 2.21 -17.62
C PHE A 144 -9.06 1.87 -17.77
N GLY A 145 -8.20 2.86 -17.66
CA GLY A 145 -6.75 2.73 -17.84
C GLY A 145 -6.27 2.47 -19.26
N THR A 146 -7.14 2.61 -20.28
CA THR A 146 -6.75 2.44 -21.69
C THR A 146 -5.68 3.44 -22.09
N TYR A 147 -4.61 2.95 -22.76
CA TYR A 147 -3.41 3.69 -23.16
C TYR A 147 -2.55 4.21 -22.00
N ARG A 148 -2.78 3.72 -20.77
CA ARG A 148 -2.05 4.14 -19.57
C ARG A 148 -0.97 3.14 -19.14
N GLY A 149 -0.84 1.99 -19.80
CA GLY A 149 0.07 0.92 -19.39
C GLY A 149 -0.41 0.20 -18.13
N ARG A 150 -1.73 0.13 -17.92
CA ARG A 150 -2.37 -0.48 -16.75
C ARG A 150 -1.91 -1.91 -16.52
N TYR A 151 -1.78 -2.28 -15.25
CA TYR A 151 -1.58 -3.68 -14.87
C TYR A 151 -2.80 -4.53 -15.19
N SER A 152 -2.60 -5.73 -15.72
CA SER A 152 -3.62 -6.77 -15.76
C SER A 152 -3.85 -7.33 -14.34
N GLN A 153 -4.98 -8.00 -14.14
CA GLN A 153 -5.25 -8.68 -12.86
C GLN A 153 -4.20 -9.75 -12.56
N GLU A 154 -3.71 -10.44 -13.57
CA GLU A 154 -2.66 -11.45 -13.42
C GLU A 154 -1.31 -10.84 -13.00
N GLU A 155 -0.92 -9.71 -13.58
CA GLU A 155 0.30 -8.99 -13.18
C GLU A 155 0.23 -8.52 -11.72
N ILE A 156 -0.94 -8.04 -11.26
CA ILE A 156 -1.14 -7.67 -9.87
C ILE A 156 -0.99 -8.90 -8.96
N ARG A 157 -1.64 -10.05 -9.29
CA ARG A 157 -1.47 -11.28 -8.49
C ARG A 157 -0.01 -11.74 -8.43
N GLN A 158 0.72 -11.66 -9.54
CA GLN A 158 2.15 -11.97 -9.56
C GLN A 158 2.97 -11.06 -8.64
N LEU A 159 2.61 -9.78 -8.55
CA LEU A 159 3.26 -8.83 -7.64
C LEU A 159 2.90 -9.11 -6.19
N ASP A 160 1.64 -9.42 -5.92
CA ASP A 160 1.15 -9.74 -4.59
C ASP A 160 1.77 -11.04 -4.05
N ASP A 161 1.81 -12.10 -4.87
CA ASP A 161 2.50 -13.35 -4.55
C ASP A 161 3.97 -13.11 -4.24
N TYR A 162 4.63 -12.29 -5.05
CA TYR A 162 6.04 -12.00 -4.89
C TYR A 162 6.33 -11.14 -3.66
N ALA A 163 5.48 -10.16 -3.34
CA ALA A 163 5.60 -9.36 -2.13
C ALA A 163 5.40 -10.22 -0.86
N TYR A 164 4.37 -11.06 -0.88
CA TYR A 164 4.08 -12.01 0.20
C TYR A 164 5.27 -12.94 0.50
N GLN A 165 5.95 -13.44 -0.53
CA GLN A 165 7.13 -14.30 -0.43
C GLN A 165 8.27 -13.63 0.36
N PHE A 166 8.37 -12.29 0.31
CA PHE A 166 9.33 -11.48 1.06
C PHE A 166 8.79 -10.90 2.37
N GLY A 167 7.58 -11.31 2.79
CA GLY A 167 6.94 -10.78 3.99
C GLY A 167 6.49 -9.33 3.86
N ILE A 168 6.27 -8.85 2.63
CA ILE A 168 5.80 -7.50 2.33
C ILE A 168 4.32 -7.57 1.97
N GLU A 169 3.49 -6.82 2.70
CA GLU A 169 2.09 -6.64 2.37
C GLU A 169 1.97 -5.69 1.16
N LEU A 170 1.39 -6.17 0.06
CA LEU A 170 1.03 -5.31 -1.07
C LEU A 170 -0.38 -4.75 -0.85
N VAL A 171 -0.48 -3.43 -0.67
CA VAL A 171 -1.74 -2.74 -0.38
C VAL A 171 -2.21 -1.97 -1.61
N PRO A 172 -3.44 -2.20 -2.10
CA PRO A 172 -4.01 -1.37 -3.17
C PRO A 172 -4.25 0.05 -2.67
N CYS A 173 -3.84 1.04 -3.47
CA CYS A 173 -4.14 2.44 -3.25
C CYS A 173 -4.80 2.99 -4.51
N ILE A 174 -6.13 3.15 -4.45
CA ILE A 174 -6.98 3.55 -5.57
C ILE A 174 -7.68 4.87 -5.27
N GLN A 175 -8.40 5.38 -6.24
CA GLN A 175 -9.18 6.60 -6.10
C GLN A 175 -10.68 6.30 -6.20
N THR A 176 -11.44 6.82 -5.23
CA THR A 176 -12.90 6.62 -5.15
C THR A 176 -13.71 7.92 -5.11
N LEU A 177 -13.06 9.08 -5.25
CA LEU A 177 -13.75 10.40 -5.32
C LEU A 177 -13.12 11.32 -6.35
N ALA A 178 -11.85 11.70 -6.19
CA ALA A 178 -11.12 12.61 -7.07
C ALA A 178 -9.98 11.91 -7.83
N HIS A 179 -9.12 12.67 -8.52
CA HIS A 179 -8.02 12.16 -9.35
C HIS A 179 -8.42 11.15 -10.45
N LEU A 180 -9.68 11.18 -10.88
CA LEU A 180 -10.24 10.24 -11.88
C LEU A 180 -10.34 10.83 -13.29
N ARG A 181 -9.69 11.94 -13.58
CA ARG A 181 -9.74 12.61 -14.90
C ARG A 181 -9.53 11.65 -16.07
N ASN A 182 -8.55 10.76 -15.97
CA ASN A 182 -8.23 9.81 -17.04
C ASN A 182 -9.29 8.72 -17.21
N ALA A 183 -9.95 8.31 -16.14
CA ALA A 183 -11.07 7.38 -16.19
C ALA A 183 -12.35 8.07 -16.69
N LEU A 184 -12.63 9.29 -16.21
CA LEU A 184 -13.87 10.01 -16.49
C LEU A 184 -13.91 10.72 -17.85
N LYS A 185 -12.81 10.80 -18.59
CA LYS A 185 -12.79 11.38 -19.95
C LYS A 185 -13.54 10.54 -21.00
N TRP A 186 -13.70 9.25 -20.75
CA TRP A 186 -14.36 8.31 -21.64
C TRP A 186 -15.89 8.42 -21.58
N PRO A 187 -16.65 7.90 -22.58
CA PRO A 187 -18.11 8.00 -22.58
C PRO A 187 -18.77 7.51 -21.30
N MET A 188 -18.27 6.43 -20.70
CA MET A 188 -18.78 5.91 -19.42
C MET A 188 -18.69 6.91 -18.27
N GLY A 189 -17.70 7.78 -18.28
CA GLY A 189 -17.48 8.78 -17.24
C GLY A 189 -18.46 9.97 -17.28
N GLN A 190 -19.18 10.16 -18.40
CA GLN A 190 -20.06 11.33 -18.54
C GLN A 190 -21.21 11.33 -17.54
N GLU A 191 -21.72 10.17 -17.15
CA GLU A 191 -22.78 10.00 -16.17
C GLU A 191 -22.29 9.87 -14.73
N LEU A 192 -20.97 9.70 -14.55
CA LEU A 192 -20.35 9.48 -13.24
C LEU A 192 -19.74 10.75 -12.63
N LYS A 193 -19.47 11.77 -13.44
CA LYS A 193 -18.67 12.92 -13.00
C LYS A 193 -19.51 14.05 -12.45
N ASP A 194 -19.04 14.64 -11.35
CA ASP A 194 -19.42 15.97 -10.91
C ASP A 194 -18.66 17.05 -11.70
N SER A 195 -17.35 16.98 -11.67
CA SER A 195 -16.43 17.81 -12.46
C SER A 195 -15.53 16.97 -13.37
N ALA A 196 -14.44 17.53 -13.89
CA ALA A 196 -13.57 16.83 -14.83
C ALA A 196 -12.89 15.57 -14.24
N ASP A 197 -12.69 15.52 -12.94
CA ASP A 197 -11.93 14.50 -12.20
C ASP A 197 -12.57 14.03 -10.90
N ILE A 198 -13.76 14.56 -10.55
CA ILE A 198 -14.48 14.25 -9.31
C ILE A 198 -15.77 13.51 -9.65
N LEU A 199 -16.10 12.49 -8.86
CA LEU A 199 -17.32 11.72 -8.98
C LEU A 199 -18.56 12.48 -8.45
N LEU A 200 -19.72 12.22 -9.05
CA LEU A 200 -21.01 12.81 -8.66
C LEU A 200 -21.58 12.11 -7.43
N VAL A 201 -21.43 12.73 -6.27
CA VAL A 201 -21.94 12.22 -5.00
C VAL A 201 -23.46 12.03 -5.05
N GLY A 202 -23.95 10.96 -4.42
CA GLY A 202 -25.38 10.63 -4.35
C GLY A 202 -25.94 9.87 -5.57
N SER A 203 -25.15 9.66 -6.61
CA SER A 203 -25.55 8.88 -7.78
C SER A 203 -25.32 7.38 -7.57
N GLU A 204 -26.37 6.55 -7.68
CA GLU A 204 -26.21 5.09 -7.55
C GLU A 204 -25.25 4.52 -8.60
N LYS A 205 -25.21 5.09 -9.81
CA LYS A 205 -24.23 4.68 -10.84
C LYS A 205 -22.79 4.86 -10.39
N VAL A 206 -22.51 5.87 -9.58
CA VAL A 206 -21.18 6.10 -9.00
C VAL A 206 -20.84 5.01 -7.99
N TYR A 207 -21.78 4.61 -7.15
CA TYR A 207 -21.53 3.55 -6.16
C TYR A 207 -21.43 2.17 -6.80
N ASP A 208 -22.18 1.92 -7.88
CA ASP A 208 -21.99 0.71 -8.71
C ASP A 208 -20.60 0.67 -9.36
N PHE A 209 -20.12 1.80 -9.86
CA PHE A 209 -18.77 1.94 -10.40
C PHE A 209 -17.71 1.70 -9.32
N ILE A 210 -17.83 2.33 -8.16
CA ILE A 210 -16.90 2.15 -7.02
C ILE A 210 -16.89 0.69 -6.57
N ARG A 211 -18.04 0.03 -6.51
CA ARG A 211 -18.15 -1.40 -6.19
C ARG A 211 -17.38 -2.26 -7.18
N GLN A 212 -17.41 -1.94 -8.47
CA GLN A 212 -16.63 -2.64 -9.48
C GLN A 212 -15.11 -2.45 -9.26
N LEU A 213 -14.68 -1.21 -8.93
CA LEU A 213 -13.28 -0.92 -8.62
C LEU A 213 -12.81 -1.75 -7.41
N LEU A 214 -13.54 -1.65 -6.28
CA LEU A 214 -13.20 -2.34 -5.03
C LEU A 214 -13.22 -3.87 -5.18
N THR A 215 -14.20 -4.41 -5.90
CA THR A 215 -14.27 -5.85 -6.19
C THR A 215 -13.08 -6.31 -7.04
N SER A 216 -12.68 -5.51 -8.04
CA SER A 216 -11.54 -5.83 -8.89
C SER A 216 -10.25 -5.97 -8.08
N VAL A 217 -9.97 -5.01 -7.19
CA VAL A 217 -8.76 -5.07 -6.35
C VAL A 217 -8.85 -6.16 -5.29
N LYS A 218 -10.01 -6.37 -4.66
CA LYS A 218 -10.21 -7.48 -3.70
C LYS A 218 -9.87 -8.84 -4.31
N ASN A 219 -10.14 -9.04 -5.59
CA ASN A 219 -9.86 -10.30 -6.29
C ASN A 219 -8.39 -10.50 -6.67
N CYS A 220 -7.55 -9.47 -6.52
CA CYS A 220 -6.16 -9.50 -6.97
C CYS A 220 -5.15 -9.36 -5.83
N PHE A 221 -5.54 -8.79 -4.70
CA PHE A 221 -4.68 -8.56 -3.54
C PHE A 221 -5.08 -9.46 -2.38
N ARG A 222 -4.09 -9.97 -1.64
CA ARG A 222 -4.29 -10.67 -0.37
C ARG A 222 -4.70 -9.74 0.75
N SER A 223 -4.19 -8.50 0.71
CA SER A 223 -4.44 -7.51 1.74
C SER A 223 -5.93 -7.24 1.90
N GLU A 224 -6.38 -7.19 3.15
CA GLU A 224 -7.69 -6.63 3.51
C GLU A 224 -7.61 -5.09 3.65
N ASN A 225 -6.40 -4.54 3.86
CA ASN A 225 -6.19 -3.11 3.89
C ASN A 225 -6.29 -2.53 2.48
N ILE A 226 -6.94 -1.38 2.36
CA ILE A 226 -7.07 -0.65 1.10
C ILE A 226 -7.01 0.84 1.36
N HIS A 227 -6.26 1.57 0.55
CA HIS A 227 -6.31 3.02 0.52
C HIS A 227 -7.29 3.47 -0.56
N ILE A 228 -8.35 4.17 -0.16
CA ILE A 228 -9.47 4.58 -1.04
C ILE A 228 -9.30 6.00 -1.62
N GLY A 229 -8.17 6.65 -1.38
CA GLY A 229 -7.84 7.97 -1.92
C GLY A 229 -8.63 9.10 -1.28
N MET A 230 -9.46 9.78 -2.09
CA MET A 230 -10.36 10.89 -1.74
C MET A 230 -9.66 12.22 -1.42
N ASP A 231 -8.39 12.39 -1.81
CA ASP A 231 -7.63 13.61 -1.66
C ASP A 231 -8.01 14.67 -2.71
N GLU A 232 -7.76 15.91 -2.36
CA GLU A 232 -7.79 17.08 -3.27
C GLU A 232 -9.10 17.29 -4.06
N ALA A 233 -10.25 16.84 -3.56
CA ALA A 233 -11.55 17.04 -4.19
C ALA A 233 -12.07 18.49 -4.03
N VAL A 234 -11.26 19.48 -4.40
CA VAL A 234 -11.49 20.91 -4.14
C VAL A 234 -12.80 21.42 -4.73
N MET A 235 -13.22 20.91 -5.89
CA MET A 235 -14.45 21.33 -6.59
C MET A 235 -15.64 20.42 -6.28
N LEU A 236 -15.59 19.67 -5.16
CA LEU A 236 -16.66 18.74 -4.76
C LEU A 236 -18.00 19.46 -4.61
N GLY A 237 -19.00 19.01 -5.36
CA GLY A 237 -20.34 19.54 -5.34
C GLY A 237 -20.55 20.84 -6.13
N LEU A 238 -19.52 21.33 -6.83
CA LEU A 238 -19.59 22.61 -7.59
C LEU A 238 -19.77 22.41 -9.10
N GLY A 239 -19.90 21.20 -9.57
CA GLY A 239 -20.12 20.83 -10.97
C GLY A 239 -21.55 20.42 -11.27
N ASN A 240 -21.71 19.21 -11.79
CA ASN A 240 -23.03 18.63 -12.12
C ASN A 240 -23.93 18.49 -10.89
N TYR A 241 -23.35 18.26 -9.70
CA TYR A 241 -24.11 18.20 -8.46
C TYR A 241 -24.85 19.51 -8.21
N LEU A 242 -24.14 20.66 -8.31
CA LEU A 242 -24.74 21.98 -8.14
C LEU A 242 -25.89 22.22 -9.11
N HIS A 243 -25.73 21.83 -10.37
CA HIS A 243 -26.76 22.00 -11.40
C HIS A 243 -28.00 21.16 -11.14
N GLN A 244 -27.84 19.96 -10.57
CA GLN A 244 -28.96 19.03 -10.37
C GLN A 244 -29.63 19.18 -9.03
N ASN A 245 -28.90 19.52 -7.96
CA ASN A 245 -29.36 19.44 -6.58
C ASN A 245 -29.32 20.78 -5.82
N GLY A 246 -28.69 21.80 -6.40
CA GLY A 246 -28.36 23.03 -5.69
C GLY A 246 -27.10 22.92 -4.83
N TYR A 247 -26.77 23.99 -4.11
CA TYR A 247 -25.59 24.05 -3.26
C TYR A 247 -25.74 23.19 -2.00
N LYS A 248 -24.71 22.39 -1.72
CA LYS A 248 -24.51 21.67 -0.46
C LYS A 248 -23.06 21.82 -0.04
N LYS A 249 -22.81 21.92 1.27
CA LYS A 249 -21.44 22.09 1.80
C LYS A 249 -20.58 20.88 1.46
N SER A 250 -19.32 21.11 1.07
CA SER A 250 -18.39 20.04 0.66
C SER A 250 -18.13 19.01 1.77
N SER A 251 -18.07 19.46 3.05
CA SER A 251 -17.93 18.54 4.21
C SER A 251 -19.11 17.58 4.37
N GLU A 252 -20.33 18.04 4.09
CA GLU A 252 -21.51 17.17 4.13
C GLU A 252 -21.52 16.17 2.99
N LEU A 253 -21.12 16.61 1.78
CA LEU A 253 -20.99 15.72 0.62
C LEU A 253 -19.87 14.69 0.81
N LEU A 254 -18.74 15.10 1.37
CA LEU A 254 -17.63 14.19 1.67
C LEU A 254 -18.08 13.09 2.64
N LEU A 255 -18.75 13.48 3.73
CA LEU A 255 -19.25 12.52 4.72
C LEU A 255 -20.23 11.52 4.09
N GLU A 256 -21.24 12.02 3.39
CA GLU A 256 -22.24 11.20 2.71
C GLU A 256 -21.62 10.22 1.71
N HIS A 257 -20.62 10.68 0.95
CA HIS A 257 -19.90 9.84 0.02
C HIS A 257 -19.06 8.79 0.72
N THR A 258 -18.31 9.21 1.74
CA THR A 258 -17.44 8.32 2.52
C THR A 258 -18.26 7.22 3.17
N ASP A 259 -19.40 7.54 3.82
CA ASP A 259 -20.28 6.56 4.44
C ASP A 259 -20.73 5.47 3.45
N ARG A 260 -21.14 5.88 2.23
CA ARG A 260 -21.55 4.95 1.17
C ARG A 260 -20.39 4.07 0.68
N VAL A 261 -19.19 4.62 0.57
CA VAL A 261 -18.00 3.84 0.19
C VAL A 261 -17.60 2.86 1.30
N LEU A 262 -17.71 3.27 2.55
CA LEU A 262 -17.46 2.39 3.71
C LEU A 262 -18.45 1.23 3.78
N GLU A 263 -19.73 1.45 3.46
CA GLU A 263 -20.70 0.35 3.33
C GLU A 263 -20.22 -0.70 2.34
N ILE A 264 -19.74 -0.29 1.16
CA ILE A 264 -19.20 -1.20 0.15
C ILE A 264 -17.93 -1.92 0.67
N CYS A 265 -17.04 -1.20 1.36
CA CYS A 265 -15.85 -1.80 1.96
C CYS A 265 -16.21 -2.88 3.00
N ARG A 266 -17.19 -2.63 3.87
CA ARG A 266 -17.67 -3.60 4.87
C ARG A 266 -18.24 -4.85 4.21
N GLU A 267 -19.08 -4.70 3.18
CA GLU A 267 -19.64 -5.83 2.42
C GLU A 267 -18.55 -6.69 1.77
N LEU A 268 -17.44 -6.06 1.35
CA LEU A 268 -16.29 -6.74 0.75
C LEU A 268 -15.24 -7.20 1.78
N ASN A 269 -15.46 -7.01 3.08
CA ASN A 269 -14.50 -7.26 4.15
C ASN A 269 -13.13 -6.57 3.90
N LEU A 270 -13.17 -5.30 3.51
CA LEU A 270 -12.01 -4.44 3.33
C LEU A 270 -11.86 -3.48 4.53
N LYS A 271 -10.61 -3.19 4.91
CA LYS A 271 -10.24 -2.24 5.97
C LYS A 271 -9.74 -0.95 5.31
N PRO A 272 -10.61 0.05 5.14
CA PRO A 272 -10.28 1.25 4.39
C PRO A 272 -9.39 2.21 5.17
N MET A 273 -8.49 2.87 4.45
CA MET A 273 -7.81 4.10 4.85
C MET A 273 -7.95 5.14 3.73
N MET A 274 -7.93 6.43 4.08
CA MET A 274 -8.00 7.52 3.10
C MET A 274 -7.10 8.68 3.51
N TRP A 275 -6.82 9.56 2.57
CA TRP A 275 -6.11 10.79 2.85
C TRP A 275 -6.92 11.70 3.77
N SER A 276 -6.26 12.35 4.72
CA SER A 276 -6.92 13.15 5.76
C SER A 276 -7.20 14.60 5.36
N ASP A 277 -6.58 15.10 4.29
CA ASP A 277 -6.66 16.50 3.87
C ASP A 277 -8.10 16.99 3.68
N MET A 278 -8.94 16.21 3.02
CA MET A 278 -10.33 16.60 2.78
C MET A 278 -11.18 16.69 4.05
N PHE A 279 -10.94 15.84 5.06
CA PHE A 279 -11.61 15.96 6.34
C PHE A 279 -11.19 17.23 7.09
N ILE A 280 -9.90 17.54 7.06
CA ILE A 280 -9.36 18.71 7.75
C ILE A 280 -9.77 19.98 7.04
N SER A 281 -9.51 20.10 5.74
CA SER A 281 -9.83 21.31 4.96
C SER A 281 -11.33 21.62 4.92
N SER A 282 -12.18 20.61 4.77
CA SER A 282 -13.63 20.81 4.72
C SER A 282 -14.24 21.21 6.07
N ASN A 283 -13.65 20.78 7.19
CA ASN A 283 -14.09 21.18 8.54
C ASN A 283 -13.56 22.57 8.92
N ALA A 284 -12.29 22.85 8.61
CA ALA A 284 -11.63 24.12 8.92
C ALA A 284 -12.06 25.26 8.00
N ASP A 285 -12.63 24.96 6.82
CA ASP A 285 -12.85 25.90 5.71
C ASP A 285 -11.55 26.57 5.24
N GLU A 286 -10.47 25.82 5.29
CA GLU A 286 -9.11 26.22 4.98
C GLU A 286 -8.49 25.31 3.91
N TRP A 287 -7.35 25.73 3.36
CA TRP A 287 -6.65 24.97 2.35
C TRP A 287 -5.75 23.87 2.96
N TYR A 288 -5.90 22.62 2.58
CA TYR A 288 -5.16 21.44 3.07
C TYR A 288 -5.17 21.33 4.61
N TYR A 289 -3.97 21.36 5.21
CA TYR A 289 -3.71 21.24 6.65
C TYR A 289 -3.41 22.60 7.30
N ASN A 290 -3.93 23.70 6.74
CA ASN A 290 -3.71 25.04 7.29
C ASN A 290 -4.52 25.27 8.59
N ILE A 291 -4.13 24.51 9.61
CA ILE A 291 -4.68 24.57 10.98
C ILE A 291 -3.52 24.72 11.97
N ASP A 292 -3.82 25.30 13.14
CA ASP A 292 -2.87 25.46 14.22
C ASP A 292 -3.37 24.85 15.54
N GLU A 293 -2.56 24.92 16.59
CA GLU A 293 -2.88 24.39 17.92
C GLU A 293 -4.11 25.05 18.60
N ASN A 294 -4.54 26.22 18.11
CA ASN A 294 -5.67 26.97 18.63
C ASN A 294 -6.97 26.70 17.84
N THR A 295 -6.91 25.91 16.78
CA THR A 295 -8.06 25.59 15.94
C THR A 295 -9.12 24.83 16.76
N ASP A 296 -10.33 25.39 16.86
CA ASP A 296 -11.44 24.73 17.55
C ASP A 296 -12.01 23.58 16.73
N THR A 297 -11.72 22.36 17.13
CA THR A 297 -12.19 21.13 16.46
C THR A 297 -13.45 20.53 17.09
N THR A 298 -14.08 21.22 18.07
CA THR A 298 -15.19 20.69 18.86
C THR A 298 -16.41 20.29 18.01
N ASN A 299 -16.67 21.05 16.95
CA ASN A 299 -17.82 20.85 16.06
C ASN A 299 -17.43 20.18 14.73
N TRP A 300 -16.23 19.63 14.62
CA TRP A 300 -15.81 18.98 13.40
C TRP A 300 -16.56 17.66 13.18
N THR A 301 -16.94 17.44 11.95
CA THR A 301 -17.43 16.14 11.51
C THR A 301 -16.28 15.13 11.62
N LYS A 302 -16.53 14.03 12.33
CA LYS A 302 -15.53 12.97 12.52
C LYS A 302 -15.73 11.85 11.49
N PRO A 303 -14.65 11.23 11.02
CA PRO A 303 -14.75 10.02 10.22
C PRO A 303 -15.36 8.88 11.04
N ALA A 304 -15.85 7.83 10.37
CA ALA A 304 -16.28 6.61 11.03
C ALA A 304 -15.10 5.92 11.73
N ASP A 305 -15.36 5.21 12.83
CA ASP A 305 -14.33 4.57 13.66
C ASP A 305 -13.52 3.48 12.92
N ASP A 306 -14.08 2.90 11.86
CA ASP A 306 -13.46 1.87 11.04
C ASP A 306 -12.74 2.43 9.80
N LEU A 307 -12.56 3.77 9.72
CA LEU A 307 -11.79 4.44 8.68
C LEU A 307 -10.48 5.00 9.24
N ALA A 308 -9.35 4.53 8.75
CA ALA A 308 -8.06 5.11 9.09
C ALA A 308 -7.78 6.35 8.25
N LEU A 309 -7.36 7.44 8.89
CA LEU A 309 -6.91 8.65 8.19
C LEU A 309 -5.39 8.63 8.04
N VAL A 310 -4.93 8.93 6.82
CA VAL A 310 -3.52 8.97 6.45
C VAL A 310 -3.12 10.42 6.18
N TYR A 311 -2.18 10.91 6.97
CA TYR A 311 -1.58 12.24 6.76
C TYR A 311 -0.52 12.17 5.65
N TRP A 312 -0.43 13.22 4.85
CA TRP A 312 0.63 13.39 3.85
C TRP A 312 1.18 14.83 3.92
N ASP A 313 2.46 14.96 3.57
CA ASP A 313 3.17 16.23 3.57
C ASP A 313 4.30 16.22 2.56
N TYR A 314 4.50 17.34 1.88
CA TYR A 314 5.58 17.54 0.90
C TYR A 314 6.52 18.70 1.27
N TYR A 315 6.34 19.34 2.44
CA TYR A 315 7.04 20.57 2.81
C TYR A 315 7.82 20.44 4.12
#